data_77330323fe4a6e26d3545e260f3077ba
#
_entry.id   77330323fe4a6e26d3545e260f3077ba
#
_cell.length_a   1.000
_cell.length_b   1.000
_cell.length_c   1.000
_cell.angle_alpha   90.00
_cell.angle_beta   90.00
_cell.angle_gamma   90.00
#
_symmetry.space_group_name_H-M   'P 1'
#
loop_
_entity.id
_entity.type
_entity.pdbx_description
1 polymer ?
#
loop_
_entity_poly.entity_id
_entity_poly.type
_entity_poly.pdbx_seq_one_letter_code
_entity_poly.pdbx_strand_id
1 'polypeptide(L)'
;LRLNLREPVQPHSAIDLQIKFKGSVPEIDPEETGIVTHVLQQVSAAIRSERELRRARDTNFVCRDVMMLSTSFPILAARSGDDWLRKIEPSIGDSLTTETASFDVTIDTAPGIAIFGPVVRTESTHKDKIDSSHFVAENLRDFAFIAGRNLKSEDRRVGDCTVRSVYRGEHQPIAQRVLTVATNALRIYGEKFGPLPMKTVTIADVPLVSTLGSVEFSGVVAIASAFYVDFDSPTMRNLPDMIRDQRASVEESLEWTVARVVAHQWWGGAVGNDAAREPVLDESLSNWSALLYYREMHGEEQTAGALEEQLRGVYKVYRTFGGEDMEAIHSSHEYRNSFQYAAIVATKGALMFEALRQLLGDDKFFAALRDYYSANFLEIADMDDLRGAFVAGAPVEQRRAVTRTFDRWLEGKRGDEDIGRPDPKLAEELGLPTRAESKRDKTMLTPFAKFGKFFWQQMTKIH
;
A
#
# COMPACT_ATOMS: atom_id res chain seq x y z
N LEU A 1 18.82 12.31 14.43
CA LEU A 1 19.36 12.72 15.73
C LEU A 1 20.32 11.64 16.25
N ARG A 2 21.51 12.00 16.72
CA ARG A 2 22.45 11.07 17.37
C ARG A 2 22.57 11.45 18.84
N LEU A 3 22.30 10.48 19.71
CA LEU A 3 22.49 10.61 21.15
C LEU A 3 23.72 9.82 21.54
N ASN A 4 24.71 10.51 22.14
CA ASN A 4 25.86 9.85 22.73
C ASN A 4 25.56 9.55 24.20
N LEU A 5 25.48 8.27 24.54
CA LEU A 5 25.28 7.81 25.91
C LEU A 5 26.58 7.97 26.69
N ARG A 6 26.48 8.23 28.00
CA ARG A 6 27.66 8.34 28.87
C ARG A 6 28.35 6.99 29.03
N GLU A 7 27.58 5.92 29.07
CA GLU A 7 28.01 4.53 29.17
C GLU A 7 27.30 3.68 28.15
N PRO A 8 27.91 2.64 27.58
CA PRO A 8 27.26 1.70 26.69
C PRO A 8 26.14 0.96 27.43
N VAL A 9 25.02 0.76 26.76
CA VAL A 9 23.92 -0.09 27.24
C VAL A 9 24.42 -1.54 27.20
N GLN A 10 24.35 -2.24 28.33
CA GLN A 10 24.75 -3.64 28.41
C GLN A 10 23.69 -4.56 27.73
N PRO A 11 24.10 -5.71 27.19
CA PRO A 11 23.16 -6.70 26.67
C PRO A 11 22.09 -7.03 27.72
N HIS A 12 20.84 -7.16 27.30
CA HIS A 12 19.67 -7.46 28.14
C HIS A 12 19.36 -6.39 29.20
N SER A 13 19.87 -5.18 29.06
CA SER A 13 19.50 -4.04 29.92
C SER A 13 18.62 -3.05 29.15
N ALA A 14 17.84 -2.27 29.90
CA ALA A 14 16.99 -1.21 29.37
C ALA A 14 17.58 0.18 29.67
N ILE A 15 17.23 1.14 28.86
CA ILE A 15 17.52 2.56 29.06
C ILE A 15 16.25 3.37 28.80
N ASP A 16 16.00 4.34 29.68
CA ASP A 16 14.91 5.30 29.52
C ASP A 16 15.43 6.57 28.85
N LEU A 17 14.77 6.98 27.76
CA LEU A 17 15.07 8.21 27.05
C LEU A 17 13.83 9.13 27.08
N GLN A 18 14.01 10.36 27.54
CA GLN A 18 12.98 11.38 27.47
C GLN A 18 13.34 12.38 26.36
N ILE A 19 12.48 12.46 25.34
CA ILE A 19 12.66 13.35 24.21
C ILE A 19 11.50 14.34 24.17
N LYS A 20 11.82 15.64 24.25
CA LYS A 20 10.84 16.71 24.00
C LYS A 20 11.06 17.26 22.61
N PHE A 21 10.00 17.32 21.82
CA PHE A 21 10.05 17.84 20.46
C PHE A 21 8.85 18.72 20.15
N LYS A 22 8.98 19.51 19.12
CA LYS A 22 7.91 20.37 18.59
C LYS A 22 7.99 20.36 17.07
N GLY A 23 6.86 20.31 16.42
CA GLY A 23 6.73 20.41 14.98
C GLY A 23 5.52 21.24 14.59
N SER A 24 5.35 21.46 13.30
CA SER A 24 4.14 22.00 12.69
C SER A 24 3.61 21.00 11.67
N VAL A 25 2.31 20.82 11.63
CA VAL A 25 1.65 19.97 10.65
C VAL A 25 1.35 20.85 9.43
N PRO A 26 1.85 20.53 8.24
CA PRO A 26 1.57 21.31 7.04
C PRO A 26 0.11 21.17 6.62
N GLU A 27 -0.43 22.24 6.07
CA GLU A 27 -1.73 22.21 5.40
C GLU A 27 -1.49 21.91 3.90
N ILE A 28 -2.29 21.00 3.35
CA ILE A 28 -2.26 20.62 1.94
C ILE A 28 -3.44 21.30 1.24
N ASP A 29 -3.17 21.84 0.05
CA ASP A 29 -4.20 22.41 -0.81
C ASP A 29 -5.22 21.32 -1.19
N PRO A 30 -6.52 21.52 -0.92
CA PRO A 30 -7.56 20.59 -1.32
C PRO A 30 -7.55 20.22 -2.81
N GLU A 31 -7.06 21.07 -3.69
CA GLU A 31 -6.93 20.77 -5.11
C GLU A 31 -5.86 19.69 -5.41
N GLU A 32 -4.82 19.57 -4.56
CA GLU A 32 -3.82 18.50 -4.67
C GLU A 32 -4.42 17.11 -4.38
N THR A 33 -5.61 17.02 -3.79
CA THR A 33 -6.25 15.78 -3.33
C THR A 33 -7.45 15.35 -4.19
N GLY A 34 -7.76 16.13 -5.23
CA GLY A 34 -8.93 15.88 -6.09
C GLY A 34 -8.69 14.76 -7.10
N ILE A 35 -9.77 14.07 -7.48
CA ILE A 35 -9.76 12.96 -8.45
C ILE A 35 -9.08 13.33 -9.78
N VAL A 36 -9.37 14.53 -10.30
CA VAL A 36 -8.78 15.01 -11.56
C VAL A 36 -7.27 15.17 -11.42
N THR A 37 -6.81 15.67 -10.28
CA THR A 37 -5.38 15.85 -9.98
C THR A 37 -4.68 14.51 -9.86
N HIS A 38 -5.32 13.48 -9.24
CA HIS A 38 -4.81 12.12 -9.21
C HIS A 38 -4.61 11.56 -10.62
N VAL A 39 -5.60 11.69 -11.51
CA VAL A 39 -5.49 11.25 -12.91
C VAL A 39 -4.38 11.97 -13.65
N LEU A 40 -4.31 13.30 -13.52
CA LEU A 40 -3.28 14.12 -14.17
C LEU A 40 -1.87 13.76 -13.69
N GLN A 41 -1.70 13.52 -12.41
CA GLN A 41 -0.42 13.14 -11.83
C GLN A 41 0.07 11.79 -12.37
N GLN A 42 -0.82 10.81 -12.52
CA GLN A 42 -0.47 9.51 -13.08
C GLN A 42 -0.03 9.59 -14.54
N VAL A 43 -0.76 10.36 -15.36
CA VAL A 43 -0.35 10.64 -16.73
C VAL A 43 1.03 11.30 -16.74
N SER A 44 1.23 12.25 -15.85
CA SER A 44 2.50 12.96 -15.70
C SER A 44 3.64 12.02 -15.32
N ALA A 45 3.42 11.11 -14.37
CA ALA A 45 4.41 10.13 -13.93
C ALA A 45 4.84 9.18 -15.07
N ALA A 46 3.90 8.79 -15.95
CA ALA A 46 4.19 7.94 -17.10
C ALA A 46 5.05 8.64 -18.19
N ILE A 47 4.95 9.98 -18.30
CA ILE A 47 5.57 10.75 -19.38
C ILE A 47 6.86 11.47 -18.93
N ARG A 48 6.94 11.87 -17.65
CA ARG A 48 8.07 12.63 -17.13
C ARG A 48 9.32 11.76 -16.92
N SER A 49 10.47 12.33 -17.21
CA SER A 49 11.78 11.73 -16.92
C SER A 49 12.30 12.07 -15.52
N GLU A 50 11.64 12.98 -14.81
CA GLU A 50 12.03 13.43 -13.48
C GLU A 50 11.76 12.32 -12.44
N ARG A 51 12.64 12.25 -11.44
CA ARG A 51 12.51 11.30 -10.36
C ARG A 51 11.42 11.75 -9.38
N GLU A 52 10.50 10.85 -9.09
CA GLU A 52 9.47 11.03 -8.07
C GLU A 52 10.02 10.69 -6.69
N LEU A 53 9.70 11.50 -5.69
CA LEU A 53 10.14 11.28 -4.30
C LEU A 53 9.00 11.56 -3.35
N ARG A 54 8.79 10.66 -2.40
CA ARG A 54 7.87 10.85 -1.28
C ARG A 54 8.40 11.91 -0.33
N ARG A 55 7.51 12.71 0.23
CA ARG A 55 7.80 13.77 1.19
C ARG A 55 7.11 13.48 2.52
N ALA A 56 7.75 13.89 3.62
CA ALA A 56 7.16 13.72 4.96
C ALA A 56 5.76 14.36 5.09
N ARG A 57 5.46 15.44 4.34
CA ARG A 57 4.14 16.07 4.31
C ARG A 57 3.05 15.19 3.69
N ASP A 58 3.42 14.21 2.90
CA ASP A 58 2.44 13.38 2.16
C ASP A 58 1.68 12.45 3.10
N THR A 59 2.24 12.16 4.28
CA THR A 59 1.64 11.32 5.33
C THR A 59 1.49 12.02 6.67
N ASN A 60 1.86 13.31 6.77
CA ASN A 60 1.72 14.13 7.99
C ASN A 60 1.17 15.50 7.61
N PHE A 61 -0.13 15.69 7.63
CA PHE A 61 -0.78 16.88 7.09
C PHE A 61 -2.16 17.15 7.69
N VAL A 62 -2.67 18.34 7.40
CA VAL A 62 -4.09 18.71 7.54
C VAL A 62 -4.66 19.07 6.18
N CYS A 63 -5.83 18.53 5.83
CA CYS A 63 -6.58 18.88 4.65
C CYS A 63 -8.08 18.62 4.87
N ARG A 64 -8.96 19.52 4.43
CA ARG A 64 -10.42 19.35 4.51
C ARG A 64 -10.91 18.93 5.91
N ASP A 65 -10.40 19.56 6.97
CA ASP A 65 -10.69 19.23 8.38
C ASP A 65 -10.26 17.82 8.83
N VAL A 66 -9.47 17.11 8.02
CA VAL A 66 -8.86 15.85 8.38
C VAL A 66 -7.37 16.06 8.63
N MET A 67 -6.89 15.63 9.77
CA MET A 67 -5.46 15.54 10.10
C MET A 67 -5.05 14.08 10.03
N MET A 68 -3.95 13.82 9.35
CA MET A 68 -3.26 12.54 9.39
C MET A 68 -1.86 12.74 9.96
N LEU A 69 -1.48 11.93 10.93
CA LEU A 69 -0.13 11.89 11.50
C LEU A 69 0.32 10.44 11.59
N SER A 70 1.48 10.14 11.00
CA SER A 70 2.04 8.79 10.95
C SER A 70 3.41 8.71 11.62
N THR A 71 4.34 9.55 11.19
CA THR A 71 5.73 9.56 11.65
C THR A 71 6.06 10.85 12.39
N SER A 72 5.13 11.28 13.25
CA SER A 72 5.17 12.58 13.91
C SER A 72 6.00 12.62 15.20
N PHE A 73 6.56 11.50 15.61
CA PHE A 73 7.38 11.35 16.84
C PHE A 73 8.73 10.69 16.52
N PRO A 74 9.73 10.88 17.39
CA PRO A 74 11.03 10.23 17.22
C PRO A 74 10.91 8.71 17.31
N ILE A 75 11.50 8.01 16.34
CA ILE A 75 11.61 6.55 16.31
C ILE A 75 13.08 6.15 16.42
N LEU A 76 13.34 4.96 16.93
CA LEU A 76 14.66 4.38 16.93
C LEU A 76 15.04 3.98 15.51
N ALA A 77 16.25 4.34 15.07
CA ALA A 77 16.75 3.90 13.77
C ALA A 77 16.88 2.38 13.74
N ALA A 78 16.52 1.76 12.63
CA ALA A 78 16.74 0.33 12.44
C ALA A 78 18.24 -0.01 12.41
N ARG A 79 18.57 -1.24 12.70
CA ARG A 79 19.92 -1.77 12.56
C ARG A 79 20.14 -2.34 11.14
N SER A 80 21.34 -2.16 10.63
CA SER A 80 21.80 -2.79 9.40
C SER A 80 23.12 -3.47 9.68
N GLY A 81 23.11 -4.76 9.94
CA GLY A 81 24.24 -5.50 10.47
C GLY A 81 24.67 -4.97 11.84
N ASP A 82 25.94 -4.60 11.99
CA ASP A 82 26.52 -4.08 13.25
C ASP A 82 26.35 -2.57 13.46
N ASP A 83 25.80 -1.83 12.49
CA ASP A 83 25.61 -0.37 12.59
C ASP A 83 24.13 0.04 12.50
N TRP A 84 23.85 1.28 12.84
CA TRP A 84 22.52 1.88 12.71
C TRP A 84 22.29 2.41 11.30
N LEU A 85 21.08 2.25 10.78
CA LEU A 85 20.65 2.88 9.53
C LEU A 85 20.52 4.39 9.73
N ARG A 86 21.60 5.12 9.47
CA ARG A 86 21.71 6.56 9.79
C ARG A 86 21.20 7.44 8.66
N LYS A 87 21.07 6.91 7.48
CA LYS A 87 20.68 7.66 6.30
C LYS A 87 19.56 6.91 5.59
N ILE A 88 18.44 7.57 5.46
CA ILE A 88 17.32 7.12 4.64
C ILE A 88 17.40 7.90 3.33
N GLU A 89 17.55 7.21 2.22
CA GLU A 89 17.50 7.84 0.91
C GLU A 89 16.03 8.08 0.53
N PRO A 90 15.67 9.31 0.10
CA PRO A 90 14.33 9.57 -0.40
C PRO A 90 14.01 8.61 -1.55
N SER A 91 12.86 7.97 -1.47
CA SER A 91 12.44 6.94 -2.41
C SER A 91 10.94 7.01 -2.68
N ILE A 92 10.48 6.17 -3.59
CA ILE A 92 9.08 5.83 -3.78
C ILE A 92 8.78 4.64 -2.85
N GLY A 93 7.54 4.49 -2.41
CA GLY A 93 7.16 3.43 -1.48
C GLY A 93 7.55 3.75 -0.04
N ASP A 94 7.49 2.75 0.81
CA ASP A 94 7.82 2.90 2.21
C ASP A 94 9.34 2.94 2.42
N SER A 95 9.77 3.82 3.30
CA SER A 95 11.18 4.07 3.57
C SER A 95 11.56 3.83 5.04
N LEU A 96 10.60 3.44 5.86
CA LEU A 96 10.81 3.20 7.28
C LEU A 96 10.82 1.72 7.59
N THR A 97 11.89 1.28 8.21
CA THR A 97 12.01 -0.05 8.80
C THR A 97 12.06 0.11 10.30
N THR A 98 11.10 -0.48 11.00
CA THR A 98 10.97 -0.39 12.46
C THR A 98 10.70 -1.75 13.07
N GLU A 99 11.31 -1.98 14.23
CA GLU A 99 10.94 -3.12 15.08
C GLU A 99 9.55 -2.93 15.67
N THR A 100 8.92 -4.02 16.09
CA THR A 100 7.66 -3.93 16.83
C THR A 100 7.87 -3.37 18.23
N ALA A 101 6.90 -2.59 18.71
CA ALA A 101 6.94 -1.93 20.00
C ALA A 101 5.57 -1.90 20.67
N SER A 102 5.57 -1.61 21.97
CA SER A 102 4.37 -1.22 22.71
C SER A 102 4.25 0.30 22.74
N PHE A 103 3.04 0.79 22.51
CA PHE A 103 2.71 2.20 22.49
C PHE A 103 1.70 2.51 23.60
N ASP A 104 2.03 3.49 24.42
CA ASP A 104 1.14 4.12 25.41
C ASP A 104 1.07 5.60 25.05
N VAL A 105 -0.06 6.01 24.43
CA VAL A 105 -0.16 7.31 23.76
C VAL A 105 -1.33 8.09 24.28
N THR A 106 -1.08 9.31 24.76
CA THR A 106 -2.11 10.28 25.10
C THR A 106 -2.08 11.44 24.10
N ILE A 107 -3.23 11.73 23.50
CA ILE A 107 -3.40 12.80 22.52
C ILE A 107 -4.38 13.82 23.07
N ASP A 108 -3.89 15.03 23.29
CA ASP A 108 -4.66 16.18 23.75
C ASP A 108 -5.09 17.05 22.57
N THR A 109 -6.38 17.36 22.48
CA THR A 109 -6.94 18.15 21.39
C THR A 109 -7.90 19.21 21.88
N ALA A 110 -8.25 20.14 21.01
CA ALA A 110 -9.41 20.99 21.21
C ALA A 110 -10.70 20.12 21.22
N PRO A 111 -11.76 20.56 21.94
CA PRO A 111 -12.99 19.78 22.07
C PRO A 111 -13.64 19.44 20.73
N GLY A 112 -14.20 18.23 20.67
CA GLY A 112 -14.99 17.75 19.52
C GLY A 112 -14.16 17.25 18.34
N ILE A 113 -12.88 16.97 18.53
CA ILE A 113 -12.04 16.29 17.53
C ILE A 113 -12.09 14.78 17.82
N ALA A 114 -12.59 13.99 16.87
CA ALA A 114 -12.54 12.55 16.94
C ALA A 114 -11.14 12.07 16.49
N ILE A 115 -10.61 11.04 17.17
CA ILE A 115 -9.30 10.45 16.88
C ILE A 115 -9.50 8.95 16.63
N PHE A 116 -8.94 8.46 15.54
CA PHE A 116 -8.96 7.06 15.13
C PHE A 116 -7.53 6.57 14.87
N GLY A 117 -7.11 5.55 15.61
CA GLY A 117 -5.78 4.96 15.54
C GLY A 117 -5.83 3.44 15.34
N PRO A 118 -4.70 2.75 15.59
CA PRO A 118 -4.56 1.31 15.41
C PRO A 118 -5.29 0.48 16.46
N VAL A 119 -5.81 1.12 17.50
CA VAL A 119 -6.54 0.49 18.60
C VAL A 119 -7.75 1.31 18.99
N VAL A 120 -8.68 0.67 19.70
CA VAL A 120 -9.79 1.39 20.32
C VAL A 120 -9.26 2.26 21.45
N ARG A 121 -9.75 3.49 21.53
CA ARG A 121 -9.44 4.40 22.62
C ARG A 121 -9.81 3.78 23.96
N THR A 122 -8.86 3.70 24.89
CA THR A 122 -9.05 3.10 26.22
C THR A 122 -9.76 4.05 27.17
N GLU A 123 -9.38 5.33 27.15
CA GLU A 123 -9.94 6.37 28.02
C GLU A 123 -10.15 7.68 27.28
N SER A 124 -11.11 8.46 27.73
CA SER A 124 -11.37 9.83 27.26
C SER A 124 -11.73 10.70 28.45
N THR A 125 -11.02 11.82 28.58
CA THR A 125 -11.32 12.82 29.61
C THR A 125 -11.48 14.18 28.97
N HIS A 126 -12.36 14.99 29.58
CA HIS A 126 -12.57 16.39 29.20
C HIS A 126 -12.25 17.28 30.38
N LYS A 127 -11.29 18.18 30.25
CA LYS A 127 -10.90 19.13 31.28
C LYS A 127 -10.43 20.45 30.67
N ASP A 128 -10.92 21.57 31.18
CA ASP A 128 -10.45 22.91 30.83
C ASP A 128 -10.36 23.22 29.33
N LYS A 129 -11.35 22.76 28.53
CA LYS A 129 -11.39 22.88 27.05
C LYS A 129 -10.35 22.01 26.32
N ILE A 130 -9.91 20.93 26.93
CA ILE A 130 -9.05 19.93 26.32
C ILE A 130 -9.76 18.58 26.39
N ASP A 131 -9.81 17.88 25.27
CA ASP A 131 -10.18 16.47 25.19
C ASP A 131 -8.91 15.64 25.12
N SER A 132 -8.70 14.80 26.13
CA SER A 132 -7.57 13.85 26.16
C SER A 132 -8.05 12.47 25.77
N SER A 133 -7.40 11.83 24.82
CA SER A 133 -7.68 10.48 24.37
C SER A 133 -6.45 9.61 24.63
N HIS A 134 -6.65 8.50 25.32
CA HIS A 134 -5.59 7.55 25.67
C HIS A 134 -5.72 6.25 24.89
N PHE A 135 -4.60 5.75 24.39
CA PHE A 135 -4.49 4.55 23.57
C PHE A 135 -3.34 3.69 24.08
N VAL A 136 -3.58 2.40 24.22
CA VAL A 136 -2.55 1.41 24.56
C VAL A 136 -2.55 0.34 23.49
N ALA A 137 -1.40 0.10 22.88
CA ALA A 137 -1.22 -0.86 21.81
C ALA A 137 0.07 -1.66 22.00
N GLU A 138 0.06 -2.91 21.58
CA GLU A 138 1.22 -3.81 21.61
C GLU A 138 1.47 -4.36 20.21
N ASN A 139 2.72 -4.72 19.94
CA ASN A 139 3.14 -5.37 18.71
C ASN A 139 2.87 -4.56 17.44
N LEU A 140 3.03 -3.24 17.51
CA LEU A 140 2.93 -2.35 16.36
C LEU A 140 4.32 -1.87 15.94
N ARG A 141 4.52 -1.67 14.63
CA ARG A 141 5.75 -1.09 14.09
C ARG A 141 5.75 0.44 14.13
N ASP A 142 4.57 1.02 14.16
CA ASP A 142 4.34 2.46 14.15
C ASP A 142 3.04 2.80 14.88
N PHE A 143 2.77 4.09 15.04
CA PHE A 143 1.51 4.57 15.61
C PHE A 143 0.98 5.73 14.76
N ALA A 144 0.23 5.40 13.71
CA ALA A 144 -0.48 6.38 12.90
C ALA A 144 -1.88 6.64 13.45
N PHE A 145 -2.38 7.87 13.24
CA PHE A 145 -3.75 8.19 13.56
C PHE A 145 -4.34 9.25 12.62
N ILE A 146 -5.67 9.21 12.52
CA ILE A 146 -6.48 10.19 11.79
C ILE A 146 -7.32 10.95 12.80
N ALA A 147 -7.41 12.27 12.65
CA ALA A 147 -8.22 13.13 13.53
C ALA A 147 -9.03 14.12 12.71
N GLY A 148 -10.25 14.42 13.18
CA GLY A 148 -11.12 15.40 12.52
C GLY A 148 -12.43 15.60 13.25
N ARG A 149 -13.15 16.72 12.93
CA ARG A 149 -14.41 17.05 13.61
C ARG A 149 -15.62 16.31 13.07
N ASN A 150 -15.65 16.05 11.76
CA ASN A 150 -16.81 15.52 11.05
C ASN A 150 -16.62 14.07 10.60
N LEU A 151 -15.67 13.37 11.19
CA LEU A 151 -15.42 11.97 10.92
C LEU A 151 -16.46 11.08 11.60
N LYS A 152 -16.96 10.10 10.85
CA LYS A 152 -17.82 9.02 11.32
C LYS A 152 -17.09 7.70 11.23
N SER A 153 -17.57 6.70 11.94
CA SER A 153 -17.02 5.35 11.84
C SER A 153 -18.12 4.29 11.93
N GLU A 154 -17.87 3.18 11.23
CA GLU A 154 -18.65 1.95 11.36
C GLU A 154 -17.69 0.80 11.63
N ASP A 155 -18.07 -0.09 12.56
CA ASP A 155 -17.24 -1.22 13.00
C ASP A 155 -17.88 -2.55 12.60
N ARG A 156 -17.04 -3.53 12.26
CA ARG A 156 -17.45 -4.92 12.06
C ARG A 156 -16.41 -5.88 12.67
N ARG A 157 -16.87 -6.91 13.36
CA ARG A 157 -15.98 -7.90 13.97
C ARG A 157 -15.70 -9.08 13.04
N VAL A 158 -14.44 -9.54 13.04
CA VAL A 158 -13.97 -10.75 12.38
C VAL A 158 -13.10 -11.51 13.40
N GLY A 159 -13.63 -12.55 14.00
CA GLY A 159 -12.98 -13.21 15.13
C GLY A 159 -12.72 -12.22 16.27
N ASP A 160 -11.47 -12.12 16.70
CA ASP A 160 -11.04 -11.20 17.74
C ASP A 160 -10.66 -9.80 17.24
N CYS A 161 -10.61 -9.60 15.93
CA CYS A 161 -10.26 -8.32 15.31
C CYS A 161 -11.51 -7.46 15.00
N THR A 162 -11.43 -6.17 15.23
CA THR A 162 -12.41 -5.18 14.79
C THR A 162 -11.92 -4.48 13.53
N VAL A 163 -12.65 -4.59 12.44
CA VAL A 163 -12.44 -3.77 11.24
C VAL A 163 -13.29 -2.51 11.40
N ARG A 164 -12.64 -1.36 11.33
CA ARG A 164 -13.27 -0.05 11.44
C ARG A 164 -13.11 0.72 10.15
N SER A 165 -14.21 1.19 9.57
CA SER A 165 -14.20 2.17 8.47
C SER A 165 -14.44 3.56 9.04
N VAL A 166 -13.51 4.50 8.75
CA VAL A 166 -13.59 5.91 9.15
C VAL A 166 -13.79 6.75 7.90
N TYR A 167 -14.77 7.66 7.92
CA TYR A 167 -15.15 8.38 6.71
C TYR A 167 -15.81 9.73 7.01
N ARG A 168 -15.83 10.61 6.02
CA ARG A 168 -16.65 11.81 6.02
C ARG A 168 -18.09 11.45 5.65
N GLY A 169 -19.07 12.14 6.24
CA GLY A 169 -20.48 11.75 6.16
C GLY A 169 -21.03 11.54 4.74
N GLU A 170 -20.56 12.35 3.79
CA GLU A 170 -20.93 12.25 2.37
C GLU A 170 -20.42 10.97 1.67
N HIS A 171 -19.41 10.32 2.23
CA HIS A 171 -18.78 9.11 1.68
C HIS A 171 -19.33 7.81 2.28
N GLN A 172 -20.37 7.89 3.11
CA GLN A 172 -20.92 6.72 3.80
C GLN A 172 -21.23 5.51 2.89
N PRO A 173 -21.87 5.65 1.71
CA PRO A 173 -22.18 4.49 0.87
C PRO A 173 -20.92 3.71 0.43
N ILE A 174 -19.86 4.45 0.10
CA ILE A 174 -18.59 3.84 -0.31
C ILE A 174 -17.84 3.27 0.89
N ALA A 175 -17.86 3.95 2.04
CA ALA A 175 -17.27 3.46 3.27
C ALA A 175 -17.86 2.12 3.74
N GLN A 176 -19.15 1.88 3.51
CA GLN A 176 -19.81 0.60 3.79
C GLN A 176 -19.33 -0.51 2.85
N ARG A 177 -19.08 -0.19 1.57
CA ARG A 177 -18.45 -1.14 0.63
C ARG A 177 -17.02 -1.46 1.06
N VAL A 178 -16.22 -0.45 1.39
CA VAL A 178 -14.85 -0.59 1.92
C VAL A 178 -14.85 -1.50 3.15
N LEU A 179 -15.75 -1.27 4.11
CA LEU A 179 -15.88 -2.10 5.31
C LEU A 179 -16.22 -3.55 4.96
N THR A 180 -17.05 -3.78 3.95
CA THR A 180 -17.42 -5.13 3.52
C THR A 180 -16.23 -5.85 2.89
N VAL A 181 -15.54 -5.21 1.96
CA VAL A 181 -14.34 -5.77 1.32
C VAL A 181 -13.26 -6.08 2.35
N ALA A 182 -12.96 -5.13 3.23
CA ALA A 182 -11.95 -5.28 4.26
C ALA A 182 -12.27 -6.42 5.25
N THR A 183 -13.53 -6.57 5.62
CA THR A 183 -13.99 -7.65 6.50
C THR A 183 -13.78 -9.01 5.84
N ASN A 184 -14.12 -9.14 4.56
CA ASN A 184 -13.93 -10.38 3.80
C ASN A 184 -12.44 -10.68 3.59
N ALA A 185 -11.65 -9.67 3.23
CA ALA A 185 -10.19 -9.81 3.06
C ALA A 185 -9.53 -10.28 4.36
N LEU A 186 -9.84 -9.64 5.48
CA LEU A 186 -9.29 -10.00 6.79
C LEU A 186 -9.64 -11.45 7.17
N ARG A 187 -10.86 -11.90 6.90
CA ARG A 187 -11.28 -13.30 7.13
C ARG A 187 -10.47 -14.27 6.25
N ILE A 188 -10.40 -14.01 4.95
CA ILE A 188 -9.69 -14.87 3.99
C ILE A 188 -8.21 -14.97 4.37
N TYR A 189 -7.55 -13.84 4.63
CA TYR A 189 -6.13 -13.82 4.94
C TYR A 189 -5.83 -14.46 6.30
N GLY A 190 -6.69 -14.26 7.30
CA GLY A 190 -6.58 -14.94 8.58
C GLY A 190 -6.66 -16.46 8.46
N GLU A 191 -7.52 -16.99 7.58
CA GLU A 191 -7.64 -18.41 7.28
C GLU A 191 -6.44 -18.96 6.49
N LYS A 192 -5.92 -18.19 5.54
CA LYS A 192 -4.87 -18.65 4.60
C LYS A 192 -3.44 -18.47 5.14
N PHE A 193 -3.18 -17.37 5.86
CA PHE A 193 -1.83 -16.99 6.29
C PHE A 193 -1.61 -17.21 7.79
N GLY A 194 -2.61 -16.98 8.60
CA GLY A 194 -2.53 -17.04 10.06
C GLY A 194 -3.14 -15.81 10.74
N PRO A 195 -3.22 -15.79 12.08
CA PRO A 195 -3.88 -14.73 12.84
C PRO A 195 -3.05 -13.43 12.80
N LEU A 196 -3.74 -12.28 12.80
CA LEU A 196 -3.11 -10.96 12.99
C LEU A 196 -2.82 -10.70 14.47
N PRO A 197 -1.72 -9.99 14.79
CA PRO A 197 -1.46 -9.54 16.15
C PRO A 197 -2.36 -8.38 16.57
N MET A 198 -2.82 -7.56 15.61
CA MET A 198 -3.64 -6.39 15.87
C MET A 198 -5.09 -6.76 16.21
N LYS A 199 -5.65 -6.10 17.22
CA LYS A 199 -7.06 -6.23 17.61
C LYS A 199 -8.00 -5.30 16.86
N THR A 200 -7.46 -4.32 16.14
CA THR A 200 -8.21 -3.38 15.32
C THR A 200 -7.45 -3.09 14.03
N VAL A 201 -8.17 -3.04 12.92
CA VAL A 201 -7.69 -2.50 11.64
C VAL A 201 -8.62 -1.37 11.24
N THR A 202 -8.11 -0.16 11.27
CA THR A 202 -8.81 1.08 10.90
C THR A 202 -8.52 1.41 9.45
N ILE A 203 -9.56 1.51 8.61
CA ILE A 203 -9.45 1.92 7.22
C ILE A 203 -10.16 3.26 7.08
N ALA A 204 -9.40 4.28 6.72
CA ALA A 204 -9.87 5.66 6.73
C ALA A 204 -9.89 6.30 5.33
N ASP A 205 -10.98 7.01 5.06
CA ASP A 205 -11.12 7.98 3.98
C ASP A 205 -10.32 9.24 4.32
N VAL A 206 -9.19 9.44 3.63
CA VAL A 206 -8.25 10.53 3.91
C VAL A 206 -7.96 11.30 2.62
N PRO A 207 -7.95 12.66 2.63
CA PRO A 207 -7.63 13.46 1.46
C PRO A 207 -6.12 13.43 1.17
N LEU A 208 -5.64 12.26 0.72
CA LEU A 208 -4.24 12.06 0.33
C LEU A 208 -3.89 12.88 -0.90
N VAL A 209 -2.62 13.31 -0.98
CA VAL A 209 -2.09 13.96 -2.18
C VAL A 209 -2.14 13.03 -3.38
N SER A 210 -2.23 13.60 -4.56
CA SER A 210 -2.45 12.89 -5.83
C SER A 210 -1.36 11.90 -6.24
N THR A 211 -0.24 11.87 -5.53
CA THR A 211 0.82 10.86 -5.70
C THR A 211 0.55 9.57 -4.92
N LEU A 212 -0.44 9.58 -4.03
CA LEU A 212 -0.75 8.47 -3.13
C LEU A 212 -2.20 7.99 -3.31
N GLY A 213 -2.39 6.73 -3.65
CA GLY A 213 -3.70 6.08 -3.66
C GLY A 213 -4.11 5.58 -2.28
N SER A 214 -3.15 5.10 -1.54
CA SER A 214 -3.28 4.63 -0.15
C SER A 214 -1.93 4.71 0.56
N VAL A 215 -1.96 4.63 1.87
CA VAL A 215 -0.78 4.42 2.71
C VAL A 215 -1.15 3.51 3.87
N GLU A 216 -0.23 2.65 4.26
CA GLU A 216 -0.44 1.60 5.25
C GLU A 216 0.49 1.79 6.46
N PHE A 217 -0.08 1.54 7.64
CA PHE A 217 0.60 1.52 8.93
C PHE A 217 0.05 0.36 9.75
N SER A 218 0.73 -0.01 10.81
CA SER A 218 0.28 -1.07 11.72
C SER A 218 -1.11 -0.75 12.29
N GLY A 219 -2.12 -1.51 11.87
CA GLY A 219 -3.51 -1.32 12.29
C GLY A 219 -4.22 -0.08 11.73
N VAL A 220 -3.59 0.71 10.87
CA VAL A 220 -4.18 1.88 10.23
C VAL A 220 -3.87 1.91 8.74
N VAL A 221 -4.90 2.10 7.94
CA VAL A 221 -4.82 2.26 6.49
C VAL A 221 -5.53 3.55 6.11
N ALA A 222 -4.89 4.40 5.33
CA ALA A 222 -5.52 5.55 4.71
C ALA A 222 -5.70 5.30 3.21
N ILE A 223 -6.92 5.49 2.71
CA ILE A 223 -7.25 5.42 1.28
C ILE A 223 -7.64 6.82 0.81
N ALA A 224 -7.14 7.22 -0.34
CA ALA A 224 -7.41 8.55 -0.89
C ALA A 224 -8.91 8.81 -1.06
N SER A 225 -9.39 9.92 -0.51
CA SER A 225 -10.77 10.38 -0.65
C SER A 225 -11.23 10.46 -2.11
N ALA A 226 -10.29 10.61 -3.04
CA ALA A 226 -10.53 10.60 -4.48
C ALA A 226 -11.17 9.30 -4.98
N PHE A 227 -11.03 8.18 -4.25
CA PHE A 227 -11.66 6.89 -4.59
C PHE A 227 -13.05 6.70 -3.99
N TYR A 228 -13.46 7.55 -3.04
CA TYR A 228 -14.76 7.47 -2.43
C TYR A 228 -15.84 8.16 -3.29
N VAL A 229 -15.95 7.71 -4.54
CA VAL A 229 -16.85 8.27 -5.54
C VAL A 229 -18.17 7.50 -5.54
N ASP A 230 -19.24 8.15 -5.08
CA ASP A 230 -20.60 7.64 -5.20
C ASP A 230 -21.19 8.04 -6.55
N PHE A 231 -21.12 7.13 -7.53
CA PHE A 231 -21.66 7.33 -8.88
C PHE A 231 -23.20 7.45 -8.92
N ASP A 232 -23.89 7.05 -7.87
CA ASP A 232 -25.35 7.14 -7.76
C ASP A 232 -25.79 8.47 -7.14
N SER A 233 -24.85 9.27 -6.64
CA SER A 233 -25.15 10.58 -6.05
C SER A 233 -25.68 11.58 -7.08
N PRO A 234 -26.56 12.53 -6.66
CA PRO A 234 -27.09 13.56 -7.55
C PRO A 234 -26.02 14.42 -8.23
N THR A 235 -24.88 14.64 -7.58
CA THR A 235 -23.76 15.41 -8.11
C THR A 235 -23.08 14.71 -9.28
N MET A 236 -22.98 13.38 -9.24
CA MET A 236 -22.37 12.59 -10.30
C MET A 236 -23.21 12.51 -11.56
N ARG A 237 -24.55 12.67 -11.45
CA ARG A 237 -25.46 12.66 -12.62
C ARG A 237 -25.20 13.82 -13.59
N ASN A 238 -24.62 14.91 -13.11
CA ASN A 238 -24.31 16.11 -13.89
C ASN A 238 -22.88 16.13 -14.45
N LEU A 239 -22.07 15.09 -14.17
CA LEU A 239 -20.72 14.97 -14.72
C LEU A 239 -20.75 14.46 -16.17
N PRO A 240 -19.73 14.81 -16.98
CA PRO A 240 -19.58 14.30 -18.34
C PRO A 240 -19.65 12.77 -18.38
N ASP A 241 -20.23 12.23 -19.46
CA ASP A 241 -20.36 10.78 -19.68
C ASP A 241 -19.02 10.06 -19.54
N MET A 242 -17.95 10.66 -20.02
CA MET A 242 -16.58 10.15 -19.91
C MET A 242 -16.18 9.77 -18.47
N ILE A 243 -16.63 10.54 -17.46
CA ILE A 243 -16.36 10.22 -16.05
C ILE A 243 -17.30 9.14 -15.56
N ARG A 244 -18.58 9.19 -15.95
CA ARG A 244 -19.56 8.18 -15.56
C ARG A 244 -19.25 6.79 -16.13
N ASP A 245 -18.70 6.74 -17.35
CA ASP A 245 -18.27 5.50 -18.01
C ASP A 245 -17.08 4.81 -17.29
N GLN A 246 -16.41 5.52 -16.37
CA GLN A 246 -15.33 4.95 -15.56
C GLN A 246 -15.83 4.19 -14.31
N ARG A 247 -17.15 4.16 -14.05
CA ARG A 247 -17.73 3.58 -12.84
C ARG A 247 -17.16 2.19 -12.50
N ALA A 248 -17.23 1.26 -13.44
CA ALA A 248 -16.76 -0.11 -13.21
C ALA A 248 -15.29 -0.14 -12.81
N SER A 249 -14.44 0.58 -13.54
CA SER A 249 -13.01 0.64 -13.27
C SER A 249 -12.68 1.25 -11.91
N VAL A 250 -13.39 2.30 -11.49
CA VAL A 250 -13.20 2.93 -10.18
C VAL A 250 -13.62 1.99 -9.06
N GLU A 251 -14.76 1.33 -9.21
CA GLU A 251 -15.31 0.40 -8.21
C GLU A 251 -14.42 -0.84 -8.05
N GLU A 252 -13.94 -1.43 -9.16
CA GLU A 252 -13.00 -2.56 -9.16
C GLU A 252 -11.64 -2.16 -8.57
N SER A 253 -11.15 -0.99 -8.93
CA SER A 253 -9.88 -0.48 -8.41
C SER A 253 -9.95 -0.23 -6.91
N LEU A 254 -11.07 0.30 -6.39
CA LEU A 254 -11.26 0.47 -4.96
C LEU A 254 -11.29 -0.89 -4.25
N GLU A 255 -11.99 -1.89 -4.78
CA GLU A 255 -12.05 -3.24 -4.20
C GLU A 255 -10.66 -3.88 -4.16
N TRP A 256 -9.91 -3.82 -5.27
CA TRP A 256 -8.52 -4.28 -5.31
C TRP A 256 -7.65 -3.58 -4.27
N THR A 257 -7.72 -2.24 -4.21
CA THR A 257 -6.96 -1.46 -3.23
C THR A 257 -7.26 -1.90 -1.82
N VAL A 258 -8.54 -2.00 -1.43
CA VAL A 258 -8.93 -2.40 -0.07
C VAL A 258 -8.39 -3.80 0.26
N ALA A 259 -8.52 -4.76 -0.65
CA ALA A 259 -8.00 -6.11 -0.46
C ALA A 259 -6.48 -6.09 -0.26
N ARG A 260 -5.74 -5.34 -1.09
CA ARG A 260 -4.29 -5.19 -1.03
C ARG A 260 -3.83 -4.55 0.28
N VAL A 261 -4.40 -3.41 0.68
CA VAL A 261 -3.97 -2.69 1.88
C VAL A 261 -4.30 -3.44 3.18
N VAL A 262 -5.33 -4.28 3.19
CA VAL A 262 -5.59 -5.20 4.29
C VAL A 262 -4.51 -6.27 4.36
N ALA A 263 -4.00 -6.76 3.23
CA ALA A 263 -2.92 -7.75 3.20
C ALA A 263 -1.60 -7.19 3.74
N HIS A 264 -1.35 -5.89 3.63
CA HIS A 264 -0.19 -5.24 4.24
C HIS A 264 -0.16 -5.36 5.77
N GLN A 265 -1.28 -5.67 6.42
CA GLN A 265 -1.28 -5.95 7.86
C GLN A 265 -0.55 -7.28 8.18
N TRP A 266 -0.46 -8.21 7.23
CA TRP A 266 0.38 -9.41 7.28
C TRP A 266 1.79 -9.13 6.79
N TRP A 267 1.90 -8.53 5.57
CA TRP A 267 3.14 -8.30 4.82
C TRP A 267 3.57 -6.83 4.98
N GLY A 268 4.58 -6.56 5.79
CA GLY A 268 4.98 -5.24 6.26
C GLY A 268 4.53 -4.96 7.71
N GLY A 269 3.32 -5.37 8.08
CA GLY A 269 2.79 -5.23 9.45
C GLY A 269 3.27 -6.34 10.39
N ALA A 270 2.65 -7.52 10.35
CA ALA A 270 3.00 -8.64 11.22
C ALA A 270 4.39 -9.23 10.90
N VAL A 271 4.68 -9.48 9.63
CA VAL A 271 6.04 -9.75 9.14
C VAL A 271 6.57 -8.48 8.50
N GLY A 272 7.56 -7.85 9.14
CA GLY A 272 8.22 -6.65 8.60
C GLY A 272 9.30 -6.99 7.60
N ASN A 273 9.73 -5.98 6.85
CA ASN A 273 10.87 -6.05 5.96
C ASN A 273 11.59 -4.70 5.89
N ASP A 274 12.76 -4.66 5.28
CA ASP A 274 13.38 -3.39 4.88
C ASP A 274 12.77 -2.93 3.56
N ALA A 275 11.59 -2.27 3.63
CA ALA A 275 10.84 -1.82 2.46
C ALA A 275 11.63 -0.86 1.55
N ALA A 276 12.66 -0.20 2.08
CA ALA A 276 13.54 0.64 1.28
C ALA A 276 14.52 -0.19 0.44
N ARG A 277 15.02 -1.32 0.95
CA ARG A 277 15.98 -2.20 0.27
C ARG A 277 15.30 -3.30 -0.53
N GLU A 278 14.26 -3.90 0.00
CA GLU A 278 13.55 -5.03 -0.57
C GLU A 278 12.03 -4.78 -0.66
N PRO A 279 11.61 -3.72 -1.39
CA PRO A 279 10.19 -3.37 -1.49
C PRO A 279 9.36 -4.45 -2.18
N VAL A 280 10.00 -5.34 -2.92
CA VAL A 280 9.33 -6.45 -3.61
C VAL A 280 8.72 -7.45 -2.63
N LEU A 281 9.20 -7.50 -1.39
CA LEU A 281 8.76 -8.51 -0.42
C LEU A 281 7.31 -8.27 0.03
N ASP A 282 7.02 -7.10 0.58
CA ASP A 282 5.71 -6.71 1.09
C ASP A 282 4.72 -6.31 -0.02
N GLU A 283 5.18 -5.52 -0.97
CA GLU A 283 4.36 -5.03 -2.08
C GLU A 283 3.85 -6.16 -2.97
N SER A 284 4.73 -7.10 -3.31
CA SER A 284 4.35 -8.22 -4.16
C SER A 284 3.39 -9.18 -3.48
N LEU A 285 3.65 -9.52 -2.22
CA LEU A 285 2.79 -10.38 -1.42
C LEU A 285 1.42 -9.74 -1.23
N SER A 286 1.37 -8.43 -0.97
CA SER A 286 0.11 -7.71 -0.79
C SER A 286 -0.70 -7.63 -2.07
N ASN A 287 -0.06 -7.38 -3.22
CA ASN A 287 -0.75 -7.39 -4.52
C ASN A 287 -1.21 -8.81 -4.93
N TRP A 288 -0.40 -9.85 -4.70
CA TRP A 288 -0.83 -11.22 -4.92
C TRP A 288 -1.98 -11.62 -3.99
N SER A 289 -1.97 -11.14 -2.74
CA SER A 289 -3.07 -11.38 -1.80
C SER A 289 -4.39 -10.76 -2.27
N ALA A 290 -4.35 -9.61 -2.95
CA ALA A 290 -5.56 -9.07 -3.59
C ALA A 290 -6.08 -10.01 -4.70
N LEU A 291 -5.20 -10.64 -5.49
CA LEU A 291 -5.62 -11.66 -6.46
C LEU A 291 -6.23 -12.89 -5.77
N LEU A 292 -5.67 -13.31 -4.63
CA LEU A 292 -6.26 -14.38 -3.80
C LEU A 292 -7.65 -13.99 -3.31
N TYR A 293 -7.85 -12.74 -2.85
CA TYR A 293 -9.17 -12.23 -2.45
C TYR A 293 -10.18 -12.37 -3.59
N TYR A 294 -9.81 -11.96 -4.82
CA TYR A 294 -10.69 -12.11 -5.99
C TYR A 294 -11.04 -13.56 -6.26
N ARG A 295 -10.09 -14.49 -6.12
CA ARG A 295 -10.33 -15.93 -6.30
C ARG A 295 -11.35 -16.49 -5.31
N GLU A 296 -11.22 -16.13 -4.05
CA GLU A 296 -12.10 -16.61 -2.98
C GLU A 296 -13.50 -15.95 -3.01
N MET A 297 -13.60 -14.70 -3.50
CA MET A 297 -14.86 -13.95 -3.51
C MET A 297 -15.63 -14.07 -4.82
N HIS A 298 -14.94 -14.09 -5.95
CA HIS A 298 -15.54 -13.95 -7.26
C HIS A 298 -15.31 -15.17 -8.19
N GLY A 299 -14.45 -16.12 -7.79
CA GLY A 299 -14.15 -17.33 -8.55
C GLY A 299 -13.13 -17.13 -9.67
N GLU A 300 -12.79 -18.23 -10.35
CA GLU A 300 -11.64 -18.28 -11.27
C GLU A 300 -11.80 -17.40 -12.52
N GLU A 301 -13.00 -17.25 -13.07
CA GLU A 301 -13.21 -16.43 -14.27
C GLU A 301 -12.92 -14.95 -14.02
N GLN A 302 -13.45 -14.40 -12.93
CA GLN A 302 -13.21 -13.01 -12.57
C GLN A 302 -11.76 -12.80 -12.07
N THR A 303 -11.18 -13.82 -11.43
CA THR A 303 -9.76 -13.79 -11.07
C THR A 303 -8.85 -13.72 -12.29
N ALA A 304 -9.17 -14.45 -13.36
CA ALA A 304 -8.42 -14.35 -14.61
C ALA A 304 -8.50 -12.95 -15.23
N GLY A 305 -9.67 -12.31 -15.17
CA GLY A 305 -9.85 -10.91 -15.56
C GLY A 305 -9.01 -9.97 -14.72
N ALA A 306 -9.07 -10.09 -13.39
CA ALA A 306 -8.28 -9.29 -12.46
C ALA A 306 -6.76 -9.49 -12.66
N LEU A 307 -6.31 -10.73 -12.92
CA LEU A 307 -4.92 -11.03 -13.24
C LEU A 307 -4.44 -10.27 -14.49
N GLU A 308 -5.26 -10.26 -15.56
CA GLU A 308 -4.93 -9.54 -16.79
C GLU A 308 -5.00 -8.01 -16.59
N GLU A 309 -6.04 -7.49 -15.95
CA GLU A 309 -6.26 -6.05 -15.85
C GLU A 309 -5.43 -5.42 -14.74
N GLN A 310 -5.41 -6.05 -13.55
CA GLN A 310 -4.79 -5.46 -12.37
C GLN A 310 -3.29 -5.77 -12.26
N LEU A 311 -2.81 -6.84 -12.87
CA LEU A 311 -1.38 -7.18 -12.86
C LEU A 311 -0.76 -7.10 -14.25
N ARG A 312 -1.05 -8.01 -15.18
CA ARG A 312 -0.36 -8.06 -16.47
C ARG A 312 -0.52 -6.80 -17.31
N GLY A 313 -1.72 -6.19 -17.28
CA GLY A 313 -2.03 -4.93 -17.98
C GLY A 313 -1.13 -3.79 -17.54
N VAL A 314 -0.83 -3.68 -16.24
CA VAL A 314 0.06 -2.66 -15.68
C VAL A 314 1.45 -2.73 -16.31
N TYR A 315 2.05 -3.92 -16.33
CA TYR A 315 3.36 -4.12 -16.93
C TYR A 315 3.32 -3.84 -18.45
N LYS A 316 2.33 -4.39 -19.18
CA LYS A 316 2.21 -4.18 -20.64
C LYS A 316 2.09 -2.71 -21.02
N VAL A 317 1.32 -1.94 -20.26
CA VAL A 317 1.19 -0.51 -20.51
C VAL A 317 2.47 0.25 -20.15
N TYR A 318 3.09 -0.05 -19.01
CA TYR A 318 4.40 0.50 -18.69
C TYR A 318 5.42 0.28 -19.82
N ARG A 319 5.48 -0.95 -20.37
CA ARG A 319 6.33 -1.27 -21.51
C ARG A 319 5.93 -0.53 -22.79
N THR A 320 4.64 -0.37 -23.02
CA THR A 320 4.10 0.35 -24.20
C THR A 320 4.45 1.84 -24.15
N PHE A 321 4.53 2.45 -22.98
CA PHE A 321 5.04 3.80 -22.77
C PHE A 321 6.57 3.94 -22.89
N GLY A 322 7.28 2.87 -23.22
CA GLY A 322 8.73 2.87 -23.39
C GLY A 322 9.50 2.64 -22.09
N GLY A 323 8.82 2.20 -21.03
CA GLY A 323 9.48 1.73 -19.81
C GLY A 323 10.38 0.55 -20.08
N GLU A 324 11.45 0.39 -19.33
CA GLU A 324 12.41 -0.71 -19.47
C GLU A 324 12.10 -1.84 -18.49
N ASP A 325 12.18 -3.10 -18.93
CA ASP A 325 12.15 -4.23 -18.00
C ASP A 325 13.45 -4.26 -17.19
N MET A 326 13.29 -4.48 -15.89
CA MET A 326 14.41 -4.53 -14.96
C MET A 326 14.19 -5.61 -13.90
N GLU A 327 15.22 -5.90 -13.15
CA GLU A 327 15.16 -6.78 -11.99
C GLU A 327 14.19 -6.21 -10.94
N ALA A 328 13.42 -7.06 -10.27
CA ALA A 328 12.48 -6.62 -9.25
C ALA A 328 13.11 -6.51 -7.85
N ILE A 329 14.33 -7.03 -7.67
CA ILE A 329 15.02 -7.05 -6.38
C ILE A 329 15.75 -5.73 -6.03
N HIS A 330 15.60 -4.71 -6.84
CA HIS A 330 16.23 -3.41 -6.58
C HIS A 330 15.63 -2.69 -5.38
N SER A 331 16.48 -1.86 -4.75
CA SER A 331 16.04 -0.94 -3.70
C SER A 331 15.09 0.13 -4.23
N SER A 332 14.17 0.60 -3.42
CA SER A 332 13.12 1.55 -3.81
C SER A 332 13.66 2.84 -4.42
N HIS A 333 14.85 3.29 -3.98
CA HIS A 333 15.50 4.48 -4.52
C HIS A 333 16.08 4.31 -5.95
N GLU A 334 16.14 3.10 -6.49
CA GLU A 334 16.61 2.85 -7.86
C GLU A 334 15.49 3.01 -8.89
N TYR A 335 14.23 2.96 -8.47
CA TYR A 335 13.09 3.22 -9.33
C TYR A 335 12.91 4.72 -9.58
N ARG A 336 12.52 5.08 -10.80
CA ARG A 336 12.40 6.48 -11.23
C ARG A 336 11.11 7.13 -10.75
N ASN A 337 10.01 6.42 -10.89
CA ASN A 337 8.68 6.92 -10.59
C ASN A 337 7.74 5.78 -10.17
N SER A 338 6.61 6.16 -9.63
CA SER A 338 5.57 5.25 -9.15
C SER A 338 5.06 4.29 -10.23
N PHE A 339 5.06 4.70 -11.50
CA PHE A 339 4.63 3.83 -12.60
C PHE A 339 5.60 2.68 -12.86
N GLN A 340 6.91 2.96 -12.86
CA GLN A 340 7.95 1.93 -12.94
C GLN A 340 7.89 1.00 -11.72
N TYR A 341 7.77 1.58 -10.53
CA TYR A 341 7.66 0.84 -9.27
C TYR A 341 6.46 -0.12 -9.28
N ALA A 342 5.27 0.37 -9.65
CA ALA A 342 4.08 -0.46 -9.76
C ALA A 342 4.24 -1.61 -10.78
N ALA A 343 4.83 -1.34 -11.94
CA ALA A 343 5.00 -2.35 -12.97
C ALA A 343 6.02 -3.43 -12.60
N ILE A 344 7.09 -3.06 -11.93
CA ILE A 344 8.21 -3.97 -11.63
C ILE A 344 8.05 -4.57 -10.23
N VAL A 345 7.92 -3.76 -9.20
CA VAL A 345 7.84 -4.25 -7.82
C VAL A 345 6.49 -4.92 -7.57
N ALA A 346 5.41 -4.14 -7.65
CA ALA A 346 4.09 -4.63 -7.25
C ALA A 346 3.53 -5.68 -8.21
N THR A 347 3.72 -5.51 -9.53
CA THR A 347 3.11 -6.39 -10.53
C THR A 347 3.96 -7.61 -10.85
N LYS A 348 5.22 -7.41 -11.31
CA LYS A 348 6.10 -8.51 -11.70
C LYS A 348 6.39 -9.42 -10.49
N GLY A 349 6.59 -8.83 -9.29
CA GLY A 349 6.75 -9.59 -8.06
C GLY A 349 5.49 -10.40 -7.70
N ALA A 350 4.28 -9.82 -7.80
CA ALA A 350 3.04 -10.56 -7.54
C ALA A 350 2.85 -11.75 -8.49
N LEU A 351 3.22 -11.60 -9.75
CA LEU A 351 3.16 -12.69 -10.75
C LEU A 351 4.12 -13.83 -10.45
N MET A 352 5.24 -13.57 -9.75
CA MET A 352 6.13 -14.60 -9.23
C MET A 352 5.38 -15.53 -8.26
N PHE A 353 4.59 -14.98 -7.33
CA PHE A 353 3.84 -15.79 -6.38
C PHE A 353 2.77 -16.63 -7.08
N GLU A 354 2.12 -16.10 -8.11
CA GLU A 354 1.18 -16.89 -8.91
C GLU A 354 1.90 -18.03 -9.65
N ALA A 355 3.09 -17.79 -10.18
CA ALA A 355 3.91 -18.83 -10.81
C ALA A 355 4.37 -19.90 -9.79
N LEU A 356 4.76 -19.51 -8.58
CA LEU A 356 5.10 -20.43 -7.49
C LEU A 356 3.88 -21.26 -7.06
N ARG A 357 2.69 -20.64 -6.96
CA ARG A 357 1.45 -21.35 -6.63
C ARG A 357 1.11 -22.40 -7.69
N GLN A 358 1.22 -22.04 -8.97
CA GLN A 358 0.99 -22.99 -10.07
C GLN A 358 2.01 -24.13 -10.09
N LEU A 359 3.26 -23.85 -9.73
CA LEU A 359 4.32 -24.85 -9.67
C LEU A 359 4.11 -25.86 -8.53
N LEU A 360 3.74 -25.39 -7.35
CA LEU A 360 3.65 -26.18 -6.12
C LEU A 360 2.25 -26.79 -5.87
N GLY A 361 1.22 -26.16 -6.43
CA GLY A 361 -0.17 -26.37 -6.04
C GLY A 361 -0.52 -25.68 -4.71
N ASP A 362 -1.80 -25.47 -4.48
CA ASP A 362 -2.31 -24.65 -3.38
C ASP A 362 -1.83 -25.15 -2.00
N ASP A 363 -1.94 -26.45 -1.73
CA ASP A 363 -1.61 -27.01 -0.41
C ASP A 363 -0.17 -26.69 0.02
N LYS A 364 0.79 -26.92 -0.88
CA LYS A 364 2.22 -26.70 -0.60
C LYS A 364 2.59 -25.23 -0.61
N PHE A 365 1.99 -24.46 -1.52
CA PHE A 365 2.19 -23.04 -1.60
C PHE A 365 1.74 -22.33 -0.31
N PHE A 366 0.51 -22.60 0.15
CA PHE A 366 0.01 -22.01 1.38
C PHE A 366 0.70 -22.57 2.64
N ALA A 367 1.17 -23.82 2.63
CA ALA A 367 1.99 -24.35 3.71
C ALA A 367 3.30 -23.56 3.84
N ALA A 368 4.05 -23.40 2.73
CA ALA A 368 5.29 -22.64 2.71
C ALA A 368 5.10 -21.17 3.12
N LEU A 369 3.99 -20.55 2.70
CA LEU A 369 3.67 -19.17 3.06
C LEU A 369 3.34 -19.03 4.55
N ARG A 370 2.62 -20.00 5.15
CA ARG A 370 2.36 -20.03 6.59
C ARG A 370 3.62 -20.30 7.40
N ASP A 371 4.52 -21.15 6.89
CA ASP A 371 5.82 -21.41 7.54
C ASP A 371 6.67 -20.14 7.55
N TYR A 372 6.74 -19.41 6.43
CA TYR A 372 7.40 -18.10 6.35
C TYR A 372 6.78 -17.10 7.34
N TYR A 373 5.44 -16.97 7.36
CA TYR A 373 4.73 -16.09 8.28
C TYR A 373 5.01 -16.42 9.75
N SER A 374 4.94 -17.70 10.10
CA SER A 374 5.11 -18.14 11.48
C SER A 374 6.56 -18.00 11.98
N ALA A 375 7.53 -18.25 11.10
CA ALA A 375 8.94 -18.13 11.43
C ALA A 375 9.37 -16.67 11.65
N ASN A 376 8.72 -15.75 10.97
CA ASN A 376 9.09 -14.32 10.99
C ASN A 376 8.01 -13.44 11.65
N PHE A 377 7.12 -14.05 12.44
CA PHE A 377 6.03 -13.34 13.11
C PHE A 377 6.57 -12.29 14.09
N LEU A 378 6.24 -11.01 13.86
CA LEU A 378 6.69 -9.81 14.55
C LEU A 378 8.17 -9.44 14.33
N GLU A 379 8.90 -10.20 13.52
CA GLU A 379 10.30 -9.95 13.16
C GLU A 379 10.41 -9.19 11.83
N ILE A 380 11.62 -8.79 11.49
CA ILE A 380 11.97 -8.22 10.18
C ILE A 380 12.59 -9.34 9.35
N ALA A 381 11.92 -9.74 8.27
CA ALA A 381 12.36 -10.75 7.35
C ALA A 381 13.01 -10.14 6.09
N ASP A 382 13.79 -10.96 5.39
CA ASP A 382 14.37 -10.64 4.10
C ASP A 382 13.92 -11.62 2.99
N MET A 383 14.41 -11.40 1.77
CA MET A 383 14.07 -12.26 0.64
C MET A 383 14.63 -13.67 0.77
N ASP A 384 15.74 -13.86 1.48
CA ASP A 384 16.33 -15.17 1.71
C ASP A 384 15.47 -16.00 2.67
N ASP A 385 14.86 -15.39 3.67
CA ASP A 385 13.88 -16.04 4.55
C ASP A 385 12.68 -16.57 3.76
N LEU A 386 12.11 -15.73 2.89
CA LEU A 386 10.99 -16.13 2.03
C LEU A 386 11.39 -17.25 1.07
N ARG A 387 12.48 -17.09 0.36
CA ARG A 387 13.04 -18.11 -0.57
C ARG A 387 13.33 -19.42 0.17
N GLY A 388 13.92 -19.33 1.35
CA GLY A 388 14.22 -20.47 2.22
C GLY A 388 12.98 -21.26 2.60
N ALA A 389 11.91 -20.61 3.02
CA ALA A 389 10.63 -21.25 3.38
C ALA A 389 10.01 -21.98 2.17
N PHE A 390 9.99 -21.37 1.00
CA PHE A 390 9.45 -22.00 -0.20
C PHE A 390 10.30 -23.18 -0.70
N VAL A 391 11.63 -23.08 -0.63
CA VAL A 391 12.53 -24.18 -1.01
C VAL A 391 12.42 -25.34 -0.02
N ALA A 392 12.35 -25.07 1.27
CA ALA A 392 12.20 -26.08 2.31
C ALA A 392 10.85 -26.81 2.22
N GLY A 393 9.75 -26.07 2.02
CA GLY A 393 8.38 -26.60 1.88
C GLY A 393 8.13 -27.35 0.56
N ALA A 394 8.98 -27.14 -0.46
CA ALA A 394 8.85 -27.82 -1.75
C ALA A 394 9.31 -29.29 -1.72
N PRO A 395 8.65 -30.18 -2.49
CA PRO A 395 9.18 -31.53 -2.77
C PRO A 395 10.61 -31.45 -3.30
N VAL A 396 11.44 -32.42 -2.95
CA VAL A 396 12.86 -32.44 -3.33
C VAL A 396 13.06 -32.26 -4.82
N GLU A 397 12.24 -32.90 -5.64
CA GLU A 397 12.26 -32.81 -7.11
C GLU A 397 11.88 -31.42 -7.65
N GLN A 398 11.11 -30.64 -6.90
CA GLN A 398 10.66 -29.28 -7.29
C GLN A 398 11.55 -28.16 -6.74
N ARG A 399 12.41 -28.41 -5.77
CA ARG A 399 13.25 -27.36 -5.12
C ARG A 399 14.06 -26.54 -6.10
N ARG A 400 14.69 -27.19 -7.10
CA ARG A 400 15.44 -26.49 -8.15
C ARG A 400 14.52 -25.63 -9.04
N ALA A 401 13.29 -26.06 -9.26
CA ALA A 401 12.33 -25.29 -10.04
C ALA A 401 11.86 -24.06 -9.25
N VAL A 402 11.61 -24.20 -7.95
CA VAL A 402 11.30 -23.08 -7.05
C VAL A 402 12.42 -22.04 -7.07
N THR A 403 13.69 -22.44 -6.84
CA THR A 403 14.83 -21.51 -6.89
C THR A 403 14.89 -20.77 -8.23
N ARG A 404 14.78 -21.51 -9.36
CA ARG A 404 14.78 -20.88 -10.69
C ARG A 404 13.61 -19.95 -10.93
N THR A 405 12.46 -20.17 -10.28
CA THR A 405 11.33 -19.25 -10.38
C THR A 405 11.65 -17.92 -9.67
N PHE A 406 12.20 -17.95 -8.47
CA PHE A 406 12.70 -16.75 -7.82
C PHE A 406 13.72 -16.01 -8.67
N ASP A 407 14.78 -16.68 -9.12
CA ASP A 407 15.85 -16.06 -9.94
C ASP A 407 15.27 -15.45 -11.22
N ARG A 408 14.35 -16.15 -11.90
CA ARG A 408 13.73 -15.70 -13.15
C ARG A 408 12.94 -14.41 -12.97
N TRP A 409 12.15 -14.31 -11.90
CA TRP A 409 11.22 -13.20 -11.69
C TRP A 409 11.88 -12.02 -10.99
N LEU A 410 12.78 -12.25 -10.05
CA LEU A 410 13.45 -11.21 -9.27
C LEU A 410 14.67 -10.64 -9.97
N GLU A 411 15.55 -11.51 -10.48
CA GLU A 411 16.85 -11.13 -11.05
C GLU A 411 16.83 -11.11 -12.59
N GLY A 412 15.81 -11.71 -13.22
CA GLY A 412 15.70 -11.77 -14.68
C GLY A 412 14.97 -10.58 -15.28
N LYS A 413 15.42 -10.12 -16.44
CA LYS A 413 14.72 -9.12 -17.30
C LYS A 413 13.92 -9.84 -18.39
N ARG A 414 12.96 -10.67 -17.97
CA ARG A 414 12.17 -11.53 -18.87
C ARG A 414 10.66 -11.21 -18.84
N GLY A 415 10.28 -10.05 -18.35
CA GLY A 415 8.87 -9.67 -18.27
C GLY A 415 8.17 -9.64 -19.63
N ASP A 416 8.86 -9.27 -20.70
CA ASP A 416 8.30 -9.31 -22.06
C ASP A 416 7.98 -10.75 -22.54
N GLU A 417 8.70 -11.77 -22.03
CA GLU A 417 8.45 -13.18 -22.34
C GLU A 417 7.34 -13.75 -21.43
N ASP A 418 7.35 -13.39 -20.14
CA ASP A 418 6.53 -14.04 -19.11
C ASP A 418 5.19 -13.33 -18.90
N ILE A 419 5.13 -12.03 -19.13
CA ILE A 419 3.95 -11.19 -18.91
C ILE A 419 3.34 -10.74 -20.25
N GLY A 420 4.16 -10.13 -21.09
CA GLY A 420 3.75 -9.67 -22.42
C GLY A 420 4.62 -8.53 -22.94
N ARG A 421 4.75 -8.50 -24.25
CA ARG A 421 5.49 -7.44 -24.96
C ARG A 421 4.69 -6.15 -25.03
N PRO A 422 5.36 -5.00 -25.30
CA PRO A 422 4.66 -3.74 -25.65
C PRO A 422 3.63 -4.01 -26.74
N ASP A 423 2.42 -3.48 -26.55
CA ASP A 423 1.32 -3.68 -27.49
C ASP A 423 1.17 -2.45 -28.41
N PRO A 424 1.48 -2.59 -29.73
CA PRO A 424 1.31 -1.49 -30.67
C PRO A 424 -0.15 -1.02 -30.83
N LYS A 425 -1.13 -1.90 -30.67
CA LYS A 425 -2.56 -1.55 -30.73
C LYS A 425 -2.94 -0.71 -29.51
N LEU A 426 -2.50 -1.13 -28.35
CA LEU A 426 -2.67 -0.37 -27.10
C LEU A 426 -2.00 1.01 -27.21
N ALA A 427 -0.81 1.10 -27.83
CA ALA A 427 -0.14 2.37 -28.09
C ALA A 427 -0.99 3.28 -28.98
N GLU A 428 -1.59 2.74 -30.04
CA GLU A 428 -2.49 3.48 -30.93
C GLU A 428 -3.79 3.91 -30.21
N GLU A 429 -4.41 3.00 -29.46
CA GLU A 429 -5.59 3.30 -28.66
C GLU A 429 -5.33 4.37 -27.59
N LEU A 430 -4.15 4.38 -27.02
CA LEU A 430 -3.69 5.38 -26.05
C LEU A 430 -3.20 6.70 -26.72
N GLY A 431 -3.17 6.77 -28.06
CA GLY A 431 -2.72 7.94 -28.79
C GLY A 431 -1.21 8.23 -28.65
N LEU A 432 -0.43 7.18 -28.33
CA LEU A 432 1.02 7.31 -28.25
C LEU A 432 1.63 7.35 -29.66
N PRO A 433 2.65 8.21 -29.92
CA PRO A 433 3.30 8.24 -31.21
C PRO A 433 3.98 6.92 -31.47
N THR A 434 3.54 6.20 -32.48
CA THR A 434 4.31 5.09 -33.03
C THR A 434 5.66 5.64 -33.57
N ARG A 435 6.71 4.84 -33.52
CA ARG A 435 8.09 5.24 -33.90
C ARG A 435 8.21 5.97 -35.26
N ALA A 436 7.16 5.89 -36.09
CA ALA A 436 7.09 6.53 -37.42
C ALA A 436 6.52 7.98 -37.39
N GLU A 437 5.80 8.40 -36.35
CA GLU A 437 5.02 9.66 -36.35
C GLU A 437 5.52 10.76 -35.39
N SER A 438 6.69 10.61 -34.83
CA SER A 438 7.27 11.48 -33.77
C SER A 438 7.44 12.96 -34.14
N LYS A 439 6.84 13.47 -35.21
CA LYS A 439 7.07 14.85 -35.70
C LYS A 439 5.86 15.74 -35.96
N ARG A 440 4.62 15.31 -35.72
CA ARG A 440 3.45 16.19 -35.93
C ARG A 440 2.33 16.04 -34.91
N ASP A 441 1.94 17.20 -34.39
CA ASP A 441 0.72 17.59 -33.67
C ASP A 441 0.49 17.09 -32.23
N LYS A 442 0.66 18.09 -31.36
CA LYS A 442 0.32 18.07 -29.93
C LYS A 442 -1.12 18.55 -29.73
N THR A 443 -2.10 17.68 -29.74
CA THR A 443 -3.40 17.96 -29.12
C THR A 443 -3.62 16.94 -27.99
N MET A 444 -3.31 17.34 -26.76
CA MET A 444 -3.27 16.49 -25.54
C MET A 444 -4.64 16.05 -25.02
N LEU A 445 -5.77 16.41 -25.63
CA LEU A 445 -7.10 16.15 -25.04
C LEU A 445 -7.74 14.84 -25.47
N THR A 446 -7.39 14.27 -26.61
CA THR A 446 -7.97 13.01 -27.11
C THR A 446 -7.44 11.76 -26.39
N PRO A 447 -6.17 11.69 -25.95
CA PRO A 447 -5.67 10.62 -25.11
C PRO A 447 -6.39 10.51 -23.76
N PHE A 448 -6.75 11.64 -23.13
CA PHE A 448 -7.32 11.66 -21.77
C PHE A 448 -8.59 10.81 -21.59
N ALA A 449 -9.49 10.80 -22.56
CA ALA A 449 -10.73 10.04 -22.48
C ALA A 449 -10.51 8.53 -22.54
N LYS A 450 -9.52 8.10 -23.33
CA LYS A 450 -9.17 6.67 -23.48
C LYS A 450 -8.27 6.17 -22.35
N PHE A 451 -7.51 7.06 -21.73
CA PHE A 451 -6.66 6.78 -20.59
C PHE A 451 -7.42 6.54 -19.28
N GLY A 452 -8.65 7.04 -19.14
CA GLY A 452 -9.37 7.06 -17.87
C GLY A 452 -9.45 5.68 -17.20
N LYS A 453 -9.93 4.65 -17.91
CA LYS A 453 -10.07 3.29 -17.37
C LYS A 453 -8.74 2.72 -16.89
N PHE A 454 -7.70 2.87 -17.69
CA PHE A 454 -6.39 2.36 -17.41
C PHE A 454 -5.71 3.08 -16.23
N PHE A 455 -5.80 4.42 -16.18
CA PHE A 455 -5.18 5.20 -15.11
C PHE A 455 -5.81 4.97 -13.75
N TRP A 456 -7.09 4.70 -13.67
CA TRP A 456 -7.73 4.29 -12.43
C TRP A 456 -7.12 3.01 -11.86
N GLN A 457 -6.89 2.03 -12.70
CA GLN A 457 -6.25 0.78 -12.31
C GLN A 457 -4.81 0.96 -11.85
N GLN A 458 -4.12 1.99 -12.32
CA GLN A 458 -2.75 2.31 -11.89
C GLN A 458 -2.71 3.06 -10.57
N MET A 459 -3.62 4.01 -10.35
CA MET A 459 -3.65 4.83 -9.12
C MET A 459 -3.77 3.99 -7.84
N THR A 460 -4.39 2.84 -7.92
CA THR A 460 -4.62 1.95 -6.77
C THR A 460 -3.42 1.11 -6.37
N LYS A 461 -2.32 1.16 -7.13
CA LYS A 461 -1.13 0.33 -6.94
C LYS A 461 0.09 1.11 -6.49
N ILE A 462 -0.05 2.43 -6.35
CA ILE A 462 1.07 3.32 -6.07
C ILE A 462 0.94 3.82 -4.64
N HIS A 463 1.96 3.52 -3.85
CA HIS A 463 2.17 3.99 -2.50
C HIS A 463 3.01 5.24 -2.46
#